data_a9a0a36812635b74d8cceabffa579735
#
_entry.id   a9a0a36812635b74d8cceabffa579735
#
_cell.length_a   1.000
_cell.length_b   1.000
_cell.length_c   1.000
_cell.angle_alpha   90.00
_cell.angle_beta   90.00
_cell.angle_gamma   90.00
#
_symmetry.space_group_name_H-M   'P 1'
#
loop_
_entity.id
_entity.type
_entity.pdbx_description
1 polymer ?
#
loop_
_entity_poly.entity_id
_entity_poly.type
_entity_poly.pdbx_seq_one_letter_code
_entity_poly.pdbx_strand_id
1 'polypeptide(L)'
;FMNTISLPPFAPVLMESTRAIGYSVEAAIADLIDNSIVAHASHVDIDFFPIGDAYISIFDDGEGMDFDTLIKAMKYGSRNSLDVRDEDDLGRYGLGLKMASLSQCRVLTVISKKQGIINGCQWDLNYITNESKDWSLILLDNNAFSKFPNFKKLESVEHGTLVVWQDLDRLAVGESQIEATFREKMETIREHVALVFHRYISGEPGLKK
;
A
#
# COMPACT_ATOMS: atom_id res chain seq x y z
N PHE A 1 -11.53 -32.90 28.67
CA PHE A 1 -11.67 -31.45 28.45
C PHE A 1 -10.30 -30.91 28.03
N MET A 2 -10.26 -30.23 26.88
CA MET A 2 -9.03 -29.61 26.37
C MET A 2 -8.98 -28.16 26.89
N ASN A 3 -7.95 -27.79 27.65
CA ASN A 3 -7.74 -26.41 28.10
C ASN A 3 -6.92 -25.69 27.03
N THR A 4 -7.40 -24.55 26.53
CA THR A 4 -6.73 -23.72 25.52
C THR A 4 -6.56 -22.29 26.03
N ILE A 5 -5.47 -21.65 25.64
CA ILE A 5 -5.25 -20.22 25.85
C ILE A 5 -5.05 -19.54 24.50
N SER A 6 -5.48 -18.31 24.36
CA SER A 6 -5.20 -17.48 23.18
C SER A 6 -3.83 -16.83 23.33
N LEU A 7 -2.95 -17.02 22.33
CA LEU A 7 -1.60 -16.43 22.30
C LEU A 7 -1.42 -15.67 20.97
N PRO A 8 -2.03 -14.47 20.83
CA PRO A 8 -1.80 -13.66 19.64
C PRO A 8 -0.32 -13.25 19.57
N PRO A 9 0.28 -13.20 18.38
CA PRO A 9 1.65 -12.75 18.22
C PRO A 9 1.78 -11.28 18.64
N PHE A 10 2.93 -10.94 19.22
CA PHE A 10 3.23 -9.55 19.62
C PHE A 10 3.42 -8.69 18.35
N ALA A 11 2.58 -7.69 18.17
CA ALA A 11 2.48 -6.91 16.95
C ALA A 11 3.81 -6.27 16.50
N PRO A 12 4.58 -5.57 17.36
CA PRO A 12 5.85 -4.96 16.95
C PRO A 12 6.84 -5.97 16.37
N VAL A 13 7.00 -7.12 17.01
CA VAL A 13 7.96 -8.15 16.60
C VAL A 13 7.54 -8.80 15.29
N LEU A 14 6.26 -9.13 15.13
CA LEU A 14 5.79 -9.76 13.89
C LEU A 14 5.87 -8.80 12.72
N MET A 15 5.49 -7.53 12.91
CA MET A 15 5.55 -6.53 11.84
C MET A 15 6.99 -6.27 11.39
N GLU A 16 7.94 -6.11 12.31
CA GLU A 16 9.36 -5.95 11.96
C GLU A 16 9.95 -7.22 11.29
N SER A 17 9.55 -8.40 11.73
CA SER A 17 10.00 -9.66 11.13
C SER A 17 9.49 -9.82 9.69
N THR A 18 8.24 -9.45 9.43
CA THR A 18 7.65 -9.53 8.08
C THR A 18 8.31 -8.54 7.11
N ARG A 19 8.74 -7.38 7.59
CA ARG A 19 9.53 -6.42 6.80
C ARG A 19 10.87 -7.00 6.33
N ALA A 20 11.45 -7.92 7.08
CA ALA A 20 12.74 -8.55 6.75
C ALA A 20 12.67 -9.57 5.61
N ILE A 21 11.48 -9.97 5.15
CA ILE A 21 11.29 -10.97 4.09
C ILE A 21 11.82 -10.48 2.72
N GLY A 22 12.04 -9.17 2.56
CA GLY A 22 12.84 -8.65 1.45
C GLY A 22 12.06 -8.46 0.14
N TYR A 23 11.07 -7.59 0.14
CA TYR A 23 10.52 -7.05 -1.10
C TYR A 23 11.48 -6.02 -1.70
N SER A 24 11.76 -6.11 -2.99
CA SER A 24 12.34 -4.99 -3.71
C SER A 24 11.27 -3.88 -3.90
N VAL A 25 11.69 -2.64 -4.04
CA VAL A 25 10.75 -1.53 -4.22
C VAL A 25 9.94 -1.68 -5.51
N GLU A 26 10.55 -2.21 -6.57
CA GLU A 26 9.91 -2.46 -7.86
C GLU A 26 8.78 -3.49 -7.73
N ALA A 27 9.06 -4.61 -7.01
CA ALA A 27 8.05 -5.64 -6.76
C ALA A 27 6.92 -5.11 -5.87
N ALA A 28 7.25 -4.29 -4.87
CA ALA A 28 6.25 -3.69 -4.00
C ALA A 28 5.31 -2.73 -4.76
N ILE A 29 5.83 -1.94 -5.68
CA ILE A 29 5.04 -1.05 -6.53
C ILE A 29 4.20 -1.86 -7.53
N ALA A 30 4.77 -2.93 -8.13
CA ALA A 30 4.04 -3.80 -9.03
C ALA A 30 2.81 -4.43 -8.33
N ASP A 31 2.95 -4.91 -7.09
CA ASP A 31 1.82 -5.42 -6.30
C ASP A 31 0.71 -4.38 -6.09
N LEU A 32 1.08 -3.09 -5.93
CA LEU A 32 0.08 -2.02 -5.79
C LEU A 32 -0.61 -1.70 -7.11
N ILE A 33 0.13 -1.71 -8.23
CA ILE A 33 -0.46 -1.53 -9.56
C ILE A 33 -1.41 -2.70 -9.88
N ASP A 34 -1.05 -3.94 -9.54
CA ASP A 34 -1.94 -5.09 -9.69
C ASP A 34 -3.25 -4.90 -8.92
N ASN A 35 -3.19 -4.37 -7.69
CA ASN A 35 -4.39 -4.03 -6.92
C ASN A 35 -5.25 -2.95 -7.63
N SER A 36 -4.63 -1.95 -8.24
CA SER A 36 -5.32 -0.92 -9.01
C SER A 36 -6.00 -1.50 -10.26
N ILE A 37 -5.34 -2.45 -10.95
CA ILE A 37 -5.92 -3.16 -12.10
C ILE A 37 -7.13 -4.00 -11.66
N VAL A 38 -7.02 -4.71 -10.55
CA VAL A 38 -8.15 -5.48 -9.97
C VAL A 38 -9.31 -4.56 -9.57
N ALA A 39 -9.01 -3.35 -9.10
CA ALA A 39 -10.00 -2.32 -8.81
C ALA A 39 -10.55 -1.62 -10.09
N HIS A 40 -10.24 -2.13 -11.27
CA HIS A 40 -10.68 -1.59 -12.57
C HIS A 40 -10.26 -0.13 -12.79
N ALA A 41 -9.12 0.28 -12.26
CA ALA A 41 -8.57 1.59 -12.51
C ALA A 41 -8.24 1.78 -13.99
N SER A 42 -8.57 2.95 -14.52
CA SER A 42 -8.17 3.38 -15.86
C SER A 42 -6.91 4.24 -15.84
N HIS A 43 -6.57 4.77 -14.66
CA HIS A 43 -5.43 5.64 -14.46
C HIS A 43 -4.75 5.34 -13.12
N VAL A 44 -3.41 5.24 -13.16
CA VAL A 44 -2.57 5.07 -11.96
C VAL A 44 -1.44 6.08 -12.03
N ASP A 45 -1.35 6.94 -11.01
CA ASP A 45 -0.25 7.90 -10.83
C ASP A 45 0.68 7.44 -9.73
N ILE A 46 1.97 7.47 -10.00
CA ILE A 46 3.02 7.18 -9.02
C ILE A 46 3.91 8.40 -8.87
N ASP A 47 3.88 9.01 -7.70
CA ASP A 47 4.67 10.19 -7.39
C ASP A 47 5.71 9.87 -6.31
N PHE A 48 6.90 10.40 -6.50
CA PHE A 48 8.03 10.23 -5.60
C PHE A 48 8.60 11.59 -5.22
N PHE A 49 8.75 11.81 -3.93
CA PHE A 49 9.34 13.02 -3.40
C PHE A 49 10.51 12.68 -2.46
N PRO A 50 11.77 12.93 -2.87
CA PRO A 50 12.95 12.44 -2.14
C PRO A 50 13.47 13.40 -1.06
N ILE A 51 12.90 14.60 -0.91
CA ILE A 51 13.48 15.69 -0.11
C ILE A 51 12.60 15.97 1.12
N GLY A 52 13.22 16.27 2.27
CA GLY A 52 12.48 16.58 3.50
C GLY A 52 11.70 15.37 3.99
N ASP A 53 10.39 15.52 4.15
CA ASP A 53 9.47 14.42 4.49
C ASP A 53 9.24 13.55 3.24
N ALA A 54 10.27 12.77 2.88
CA ALA A 54 10.26 11.94 1.69
C ALA A 54 9.07 10.98 1.68
N TYR A 55 8.41 10.85 0.51
CA TYR A 55 7.28 9.95 0.35
C TYR A 55 7.25 9.30 -1.05
N ILE A 56 6.54 8.21 -1.12
CA ILE A 56 6.02 7.64 -2.36
C ILE A 56 4.50 7.61 -2.25
N SER A 57 3.80 8.08 -3.27
CA SER A 57 2.35 7.96 -3.34
C SER A 57 1.90 7.30 -4.62
N ILE A 58 0.93 6.40 -4.50
CA ILE A 58 0.29 5.73 -5.60
C ILE A 58 -1.20 6.06 -5.52
N PHE A 59 -1.70 6.74 -6.56
CA PHE A 59 -3.10 7.08 -6.71
C PHE A 59 -3.69 6.28 -7.86
N ASP A 60 -4.89 5.76 -7.69
CA ASP A 60 -5.70 5.17 -8.74
C ASP A 60 -7.14 5.71 -8.74
N ASP A 61 -7.78 5.69 -9.91
CA ASP A 61 -9.17 6.03 -10.13
C ASP A 61 -10.10 4.80 -10.16
N GLY A 62 -9.67 3.69 -9.54
CA GLY A 62 -10.43 2.44 -9.45
C GLY A 62 -11.70 2.58 -8.60
N GLU A 63 -12.41 1.47 -8.36
CA GLU A 63 -13.72 1.44 -7.67
C GLU A 63 -13.70 1.99 -6.23
N GLY A 64 -12.51 2.13 -5.65
CA GLY A 64 -12.36 2.55 -4.26
C GLY A 64 -12.93 1.56 -3.24
N MET A 65 -12.78 1.89 -1.97
CA MET A 65 -13.20 1.05 -0.84
C MET A 65 -14.11 1.84 0.10
N ASP A 66 -15.21 1.22 0.51
CA ASP A 66 -15.95 1.65 1.69
C ASP A 66 -15.16 1.34 2.97
N PHE A 67 -15.66 1.83 4.12
CA PHE A 67 -14.96 1.67 5.39
C PHE A 67 -14.68 0.21 5.74
N ASP A 68 -15.66 -0.68 5.61
CA ASP A 68 -15.50 -2.09 5.98
C ASP A 68 -14.50 -2.81 5.06
N THR A 69 -14.54 -2.51 3.78
CA THR A 69 -13.59 -3.04 2.78
C THR A 69 -12.17 -2.54 3.07
N LEU A 70 -12.02 -1.25 3.37
CA LEU A 70 -10.73 -0.65 3.71
C LEU A 70 -10.13 -1.31 4.98
N ILE A 71 -10.92 -1.48 6.05
CA ILE A 71 -10.45 -2.15 7.27
C ILE A 71 -10.06 -3.60 7.00
N LYS A 72 -10.84 -4.33 6.19
CA LYS A 72 -10.48 -5.69 5.76
C LYS A 72 -9.18 -5.71 4.95
N ALA A 73 -9.00 -4.77 4.02
CA ALA A 73 -7.78 -4.63 3.24
C ALA A 73 -6.56 -4.34 4.11
N MET A 74 -6.72 -3.62 5.21
CA MET A 74 -5.64 -3.28 6.15
C MET A 74 -5.40 -4.32 7.25
N LYS A 75 -6.30 -5.27 7.45
CA LYS A 75 -6.16 -6.31 8.48
C LYS A 75 -5.05 -7.32 8.09
N TYR A 76 -4.09 -7.56 8.98
CA TYR A 76 -3.09 -8.61 8.80
C TYR A 76 -3.75 -10.00 8.84
N GLY A 77 -3.45 -10.85 7.84
CA GLY A 77 -4.02 -12.21 7.77
C GLY A 77 -5.55 -12.20 7.55
N SER A 78 -6.06 -11.29 6.74
CA SER A 78 -7.49 -11.13 6.48
C SER A 78 -8.12 -12.27 5.68
N ARG A 79 -7.32 -13.12 5.02
CA ARG A 79 -7.80 -14.25 4.21
C ARG A 79 -7.12 -15.55 4.59
N ASN A 80 -7.90 -16.62 4.60
CA ASN A 80 -7.37 -17.98 4.74
C ASN A 80 -6.91 -18.46 3.35
N SER A 81 -5.74 -19.12 3.28
CA SER A 81 -5.22 -19.69 2.03
C SER A 81 -6.12 -20.78 1.42
N LEU A 82 -7.13 -21.22 2.17
CA LEU A 82 -8.10 -22.25 1.77
C LEU A 82 -9.43 -21.68 1.27
N ASP A 83 -9.63 -20.36 1.34
CA ASP A 83 -10.86 -19.74 0.83
C ASP A 83 -10.93 -19.88 -0.70
N VAL A 84 -12.12 -20.22 -1.21
CA VAL A 84 -12.41 -20.33 -2.65
C VAL A 84 -12.14 -18.98 -3.29
N ARG A 85 -11.36 -18.96 -4.36
CA ARG A 85 -10.98 -17.74 -5.09
C ARG A 85 -12.01 -17.42 -6.16
N ASP A 86 -12.29 -16.15 -6.34
CA ASP A 86 -12.73 -15.64 -7.63
C ASP A 86 -11.54 -15.66 -8.60
N GLU A 87 -11.78 -16.03 -9.85
CA GLU A 87 -10.72 -16.20 -10.86
C GLU A 87 -9.93 -14.90 -11.12
N ASP A 88 -10.48 -13.76 -10.74
CA ASP A 88 -9.89 -12.42 -10.91
C ASP A 88 -9.10 -11.93 -9.69
N ASP A 89 -8.97 -12.73 -8.59
CA ASP A 89 -8.28 -12.32 -7.36
C ASP A 89 -6.77 -12.61 -7.41
N LEU A 90 -5.99 -11.62 -7.83
CA LEU A 90 -4.52 -11.68 -7.90
C LEU A 90 -3.84 -11.70 -6.52
N GLY A 91 -4.55 -11.36 -5.46
CA GLY A 91 -4.01 -11.27 -4.09
C GLY A 91 -4.00 -12.57 -3.31
N ARG A 92 -2.88 -13.32 -3.35
CA ARG A 92 -2.77 -14.69 -2.81
C ARG A 92 -3.13 -14.87 -1.33
N TYR A 93 -2.91 -13.86 -0.46
CA TYR A 93 -3.10 -13.95 1.00
C TYR A 93 -3.71 -12.69 1.64
N GLY A 94 -4.16 -11.72 0.87
CA GLY A 94 -4.58 -10.41 1.40
C GLY A 94 -3.46 -9.67 2.15
N LEU A 95 -2.20 -10.02 1.87
CA LEU A 95 -1.02 -9.47 2.52
C LEU A 95 -0.22 -8.54 1.59
N GLY A 96 -0.43 -8.61 0.27
CA GLY A 96 0.36 -7.88 -0.74
C GLY A 96 0.46 -6.39 -0.43
N LEU A 97 -0.66 -5.69 -0.31
CA LEU A 97 -0.68 -4.26 0.03
C LEU A 97 0.17 -3.93 1.26
N LYS A 98 -0.01 -4.66 2.36
CA LYS A 98 0.63 -4.37 3.65
C LYS A 98 2.09 -4.80 3.68
N MET A 99 2.38 -6.03 3.26
CA MET A 99 3.74 -6.56 3.30
C MET A 99 4.64 -5.85 2.29
N ALA A 100 4.15 -5.65 1.06
CA ALA A 100 4.87 -4.89 0.06
C ALA A 100 5.18 -3.47 0.56
N SER A 101 4.15 -2.74 1.01
CA SER A 101 4.30 -1.37 1.49
C SER A 101 5.20 -1.27 2.73
N LEU A 102 4.91 -2.04 3.78
CA LEU A 102 5.66 -1.95 5.04
C LEU A 102 7.08 -2.52 4.92
N SER A 103 7.40 -3.28 3.86
CA SER A 103 8.78 -3.61 3.54
C SER A 103 9.60 -2.40 3.08
N GLN A 104 8.96 -1.32 2.63
CA GLN A 104 9.60 -0.12 2.08
C GLN A 104 9.53 1.09 3.03
N CYS A 105 8.51 1.17 3.87
CA CYS A 105 8.23 2.31 4.74
C CYS A 105 7.88 1.89 6.16
N ARG A 106 7.94 2.83 7.10
CA ARG A 106 7.46 2.63 8.48
C ARG A 106 6.03 3.16 8.68
N VAL A 107 5.58 4.04 7.78
CA VAL A 107 4.25 4.63 7.84
C VAL A 107 3.53 4.38 6.51
N LEU A 108 2.49 3.56 6.55
CA LEU A 108 1.62 3.24 5.43
C LEU A 108 0.25 3.86 5.66
N THR A 109 -0.12 4.81 4.81
CA THR A 109 -1.45 5.41 4.80
C THR A 109 -2.23 4.95 3.57
N VAL A 110 -3.49 4.59 3.77
CA VAL A 110 -4.43 4.31 2.67
C VAL A 110 -5.67 5.16 2.87
N ILE A 111 -5.98 5.96 1.86
CA ILE A 111 -7.18 6.80 1.80
C ILE A 111 -7.97 6.35 0.57
N SER A 112 -9.24 6.01 0.74
CA SER A 112 -10.06 5.54 -0.36
C SER A 112 -11.39 6.26 -0.39
N LYS A 113 -11.87 6.53 -1.61
CA LYS A 113 -13.14 7.19 -1.89
C LYS A 113 -14.05 6.25 -2.65
N LYS A 114 -15.25 6.06 -2.14
CA LYS A 114 -16.30 5.27 -2.77
C LYS A 114 -17.64 5.94 -2.59
N GLN A 115 -18.37 6.14 -3.69
CA GLN A 115 -19.70 6.81 -3.66
C GLN A 115 -19.68 8.17 -2.94
N GLY A 116 -18.61 8.96 -3.17
CA GLY A 116 -18.42 10.28 -2.56
C GLY A 116 -17.96 10.27 -1.09
N ILE A 117 -17.92 9.11 -0.41
CA ILE A 117 -17.48 8.98 0.98
C ILE A 117 -15.98 8.66 0.98
N ILE A 118 -15.21 9.41 1.76
CA ILE A 118 -13.77 9.22 1.92
C ILE A 118 -13.50 8.61 3.28
N ASN A 119 -12.73 7.53 3.30
CA ASN A 119 -12.24 6.87 4.50
C ASN A 119 -10.72 6.76 4.42
N GLY A 120 -10.04 6.83 5.56
CA GLY A 120 -8.60 6.69 5.61
C GLY A 120 -8.12 6.03 6.89
N CYS A 121 -7.06 5.26 6.76
CA CYS A 121 -6.40 4.63 7.90
C CYS A 121 -4.90 4.48 7.66
N GLN A 122 -4.18 4.27 8.75
CA GLN A 122 -2.72 4.26 8.74
C GLN A 122 -2.16 3.18 9.65
N TRP A 123 -1.20 2.43 9.16
CA TRP A 123 -0.24 1.68 9.95
C TRP A 123 0.98 2.56 10.21
N ASP A 124 1.27 2.84 11.48
CA ASP A 124 2.47 3.53 11.93
C ASP A 124 3.27 2.61 12.84
N LEU A 125 4.38 2.09 12.32
CA LEU A 125 5.22 1.15 13.05
C LEU A 125 5.92 1.80 14.25
N ASN A 126 6.17 3.10 14.18
CA ASN A 126 6.78 3.83 15.30
C ASN A 126 5.78 3.95 16.46
N TYR A 127 4.52 4.27 16.16
CA TYR A 127 3.44 4.28 17.13
C TYR A 127 3.22 2.88 17.75
N ILE A 128 3.15 1.85 16.91
CA ILE A 128 2.98 0.46 17.35
C ILE A 128 4.15 0.02 18.22
N THR A 129 5.39 0.35 17.85
CA THR A 129 6.59 -0.09 18.57
C THR A 129 6.78 0.65 19.87
N ASN A 130 6.50 1.94 19.93
CA ASN A 130 6.85 2.78 21.07
C ASN A 130 5.68 3.01 22.03
N GLU A 131 4.44 3.07 21.51
CA GLU A 131 3.26 3.49 22.27
C GLU A 131 2.25 2.36 22.47
N SER A 132 1.54 1.94 21.43
CA SER A 132 0.40 1.02 21.57
C SER A 132 0.80 -0.40 21.97
N LYS A 133 1.94 -0.88 21.50
CA LYS A 133 2.44 -2.26 21.71
C LYS A 133 1.49 -3.36 21.18
N ASP A 134 0.46 -2.99 20.45
CA ASP A 134 -0.60 -3.89 19.99
C ASP A 134 -0.97 -3.62 18.52
N TRP A 135 -1.83 -4.45 17.94
CA TRP A 135 -2.36 -4.34 16.58
C TRP A 135 -3.30 -3.12 16.44
N SER A 136 -2.73 -1.92 16.47
CA SER A 136 -3.47 -0.67 16.48
C SER A 136 -3.40 0.02 15.12
N LEU A 137 -4.49 -0.05 14.36
CA LEU A 137 -4.67 0.70 13.13
C LEU A 137 -5.22 2.09 13.46
N ILE A 138 -4.55 3.14 13.00
CA ILE A 138 -4.99 4.52 13.18
C ILE A 138 -6.08 4.83 12.17
N LEU A 139 -7.23 5.32 12.62
CA LEU A 139 -8.27 5.86 11.76
C LEU A 139 -8.05 7.36 11.59
N LEU A 140 -8.09 7.83 10.35
CA LEU A 140 -7.84 9.23 10.03
C LEU A 140 -9.13 10.03 10.07
N ASP A 141 -9.08 11.20 10.72
CA ASP A 141 -10.15 12.17 10.66
C ASP A 141 -10.20 12.88 9.30
N ASN A 142 -11.40 13.32 8.89
CA ASN A 142 -11.60 14.01 7.62
C ASN A 142 -10.70 15.25 7.45
N ASN A 143 -10.39 15.96 8.53
CA ASN A 143 -9.50 17.11 8.53
C ASN A 143 -8.02 16.75 8.29
N ALA A 144 -7.66 15.49 8.43
CA ALA A 144 -6.29 15.02 8.23
C ALA A 144 -5.98 14.75 6.75
N PHE A 145 -6.99 14.46 5.93
CA PHE A 145 -6.78 14.01 4.55
C PHE A 145 -6.05 15.06 3.69
N SER A 146 -6.37 16.32 3.84
CA SER A 146 -5.75 17.42 3.06
C SER A 146 -4.24 17.58 3.27
N LYS A 147 -3.69 16.95 4.32
CA LYS A 147 -2.24 16.97 4.63
C LYS A 147 -1.46 15.95 3.81
N PHE A 148 -2.14 14.95 3.24
CA PHE A 148 -1.46 13.91 2.47
C PHE A 148 -1.17 14.36 1.04
N PRO A 149 0.00 13.99 0.49
CA PRO A 149 0.34 14.30 -0.89
C PRO A 149 -0.69 13.67 -1.83
N ASN A 150 -0.98 14.38 -2.92
CA ASN A 150 -1.93 13.93 -3.96
C ASN A 150 -3.38 13.72 -3.52
N PHE A 151 -3.75 14.07 -2.28
CA PHE A 151 -5.14 13.97 -1.82
C PHE A 151 -6.12 14.73 -2.74
N LYS A 152 -5.73 15.87 -3.31
CA LYS A 152 -6.55 16.62 -4.27
C LYS A 152 -6.91 15.81 -5.52
N LYS A 153 -6.07 14.88 -5.96
CA LYS A 153 -6.40 13.97 -7.08
C LYS A 153 -7.56 13.07 -6.68
N LEU A 154 -7.47 12.42 -5.51
CA LEU A 154 -8.54 11.58 -4.97
C LEU A 154 -9.83 12.38 -4.71
N GLU A 155 -9.71 13.60 -4.22
CA GLU A 155 -10.86 14.48 -3.99
C GLU A 155 -11.62 14.78 -5.28
N SER A 156 -10.89 14.94 -6.41
CA SER A 156 -11.43 15.33 -7.72
C SER A 156 -12.14 14.22 -8.49
N VAL A 157 -11.95 12.96 -8.12
CA VAL A 157 -12.59 11.79 -8.78
C VAL A 157 -13.81 11.33 -8.01
N GLU A 158 -14.68 10.52 -8.62
CA GLU A 158 -15.87 9.96 -7.97
C GLU A 158 -15.53 8.83 -7.01
N HIS A 159 -14.54 8.02 -7.38
CA HIS A 159 -14.02 6.90 -6.61
C HIS A 159 -12.52 6.73 -6.90
N GLY A 160 -11.82 6.02 -6.04
CA GLY A 160 -10.38 5.78 -6.20
C GLY A 160 -9.70 5.45 -4.89
N THR A 161 -8.39 5.20 -4.97
CA THR A 161 -7.56 4.93 -3.80
C THR A 161 -6.23 5.67 -3.89
N LEU A 162 -5.77 6.15 -2.75
CA LEU A 162 -4.48 6.79 -2.55
C LEU A 162 -3.71 6.02 -1.48
N VAL A 163 -2.59 5.44 -1.86
CA VAL A 163 -1.62 4.81 -0.97
C VAL A 163 -0.44 5.73 -0.80
N VAL A 164 -0.02 6.00 0.44
CA VAL A 164 1.13 6.87 0.75
C VAL A 164 2.10 6.13 1.65
N TRP A 165 3.34 6.05 1.23
CA TRP A 165 4.46 5.53 2.00
C TRP A 165 5.29 6.70 2.54
N GLN A 166 5.50 6.74 3.84
CA GLN A 166 6.31 7.74 4.53
C GLN A 166 7.29 7.04 5.48
N ASP A 167 8.29 7.76 5.94
CA ASP A 167 9.39 7.19 6.71
C ASP A 167 10.03 6.00 5.96
N LEU A 168 10.65 6.35 4.82
CA LEU A 168 11.22 5.41 3.83
C LEU A 168 12.58 4.89 4.29
N ASP A 169 12.64 4.28 5.46
CA ASP A 169 13.86 3.87 6.16
C ASP A 169 14.74 2.88 5.40
N ARG A 170 14.19 2.16 4.43
CA ARG A 170 14.94 1.16 3.63
C ARG A 170 15.37 1.62 2.26
N LEU A 171 14.80 2.70 1.75
CA LEU A 171 15.14 3.21 0.42
C LEU A 171 16.45 4.00 0.39
N ALA A 172 16.88 4.53 1.53
CA ALA A 172 18.03 5.41 1.66
C ALA A 172 19.08 4.95 2.67
N VAL A 173 19.08 3.67 3.06
CA VAL A 173 20.01 3.14 4.07
C VAL A 173 21.46 3.22 3.57
N GLY A 174 22.28 3.98 4.31
CA GLY A 174 23.73 4.05 4.06
C GLY A 174 24.18 4.97 2.92
N GLU A 175 23.28 5.71 2.31
CA GLU A 175 23.57 6.54 1.14
C GLU A 175 23.88 7.99 1.54
N SER A 176 25.03 8.49 1.07
CA SER A 176 25.41 9.90 1.26
C SER A 176 24.73 10.87 0.28
N GLN A 177 24.08 10.36 -0.75
CA GLN A 177 23.36 11.11 -1.79
C GLN A 177 21.96 10.55 -2.02
N ILE A 178 21.08 10.81 -1.08
CA ILE A 178 19.68 10.32 -1.07
C ILE A 178 18.96 10.61 -2.40
N GLU A 179 19.13 11.82 -2.96
CA GLU A 179 18.49 12.20 -4.23
C GLU A 179 18.96 11.38 -5.43
N ALA A 180 20.27 11.09 -5.51
CA ALA A 180 20.83 10.34 -6.63
C ALA A 180 20.36 8.88 -6.60
N THR A 181 20.41 8.26 -5.42
CA THR A 181 19.93 6.89 -5.18
C THR A 181 18.43 6.77 -5.44
N PHE A 182 17.68 7.77 -4.99
CA PHE A 182 16.24 7.81 -5.23
C PHE A 182 15.93 7.90 -6.73
N ARG A 183 16.66 8.71 -7.47
CA ARG A 183 16.51 8.86 -8.93
C ARG A 183 16.84 7.56 -9.67
N GLU A 184 17.93 6.88 -9.29
CA GLU A 184 18.32 5.59 -9.86
C GLU A 184 17.25 4.52 -9.63
N LYS A 185 16.76 4.42 -8.40
CA LYS A 185 15.64 3.50 -8.07
C LYS A 185 14.38 3.82 -8.84
N MET A 186 14.11 5.11 -9.09
CA MET A 186 12.98 5.56 -9.92
C MET A 186 13.06 5.06 -11.37
N GLU A 187 14.22 5.16 -11.99
CA GLU A 187 14.41 4.64 -13.35
C GLU A 187 14.25 3.11 -13.39
N THR A 188 14.80 2.40 -12.40
CA THR A 188 14.64 0.94 -12.28
C THR A 188 13.15 0.56 -12.13
N ILE A 189 12.40 1.28 -11.28
CA ILE A 189 10.95 1.08 -11.11
C ILE A 189 10.23 1.32 -12.43
N ARG A 190 10.54 2.41 -13.11
CA ARG A 190 9.92 2.79 -14.37
C ARG A 190 10.13 1.72 -15.45
N GLU A 191 11.35 1.22 -15.58
CA GLU A 191 11.68 0.13 -16.52
C GLU A 191 10.95 -1.15 -16.15
N HIS A 192 10.92 -1.51 -14.87
CA HIS A 192 10.22 -2.70 -14.39
C HIS A 192 8.71 -2.63 -14.65
N VAL A 193 8.07 -1.51 -14.31
CA VAL A 193 6.64 -1.27 -14.55
C VAL A 193 6.33 -1.30 -16.05
N ALA A 194 7.17 -0.67 -16.88
CA ALA A 194 7.00 -0.70 -18.32
C ALA A 194 7.11 -2.12 -18.89
N LEU A 195 7.99 -2.95 -18.36
CA LEU A 195 8.15 -4.34 -18.79
C LEU A 195 6.98 -5.23 -18.34
N VAL A 196 6.60 -5.14 -17.07
CA VAL A 196 5.56 -6.01 -16.47
C VAL A 196 4.17 -5.65 -17.01
N PHE A 197 3.87 -4.37 -17.13
CA PHE A 197 2.55 -3.86 -17.49
C PHE A 197 2.46 -3.34 -18.94
N HIS A 198 3.42 -3.71 -19.83
CA HIS A 198 3.46 -3.21 -21.22
C HIS A 198 2.13 -3.38 -21.98
N ARG A 199 1.42 -4.50 -21.75
CA ARG A 199 0.13 -4.79 -22.41
C ARG A 199 -1.00 -3.87 -21.96
N TYR A 200 -0.99 -3.48 -20.68
CA TYR A 200 -1.96 -2.51 -20.12
C TYR A 200 -1.63 -1.09 -20.59
N ILE A 201 -0.34 -0.73 -20.64
CA ILE A 201 0.13 0.57 -21.11
C ILE A 201 -0.12 0.74 -22.61
N SER A 202 0.06 -0.31 -23.41
CA SER A 202 -0.16 -0.27 -24.87
C SER A 202 -1.63 -0.35 -25.28
N GLY A 203 -2.53 -0.67 -24.34
CA GLY A 203 -3.96 -0.76 -24.61
C GLY A 203 -4.32 -1.90 -25.56
N GLU A 204 -3.63 -3.05 -25.49
CA GLU A 204 -3.89 -4.20 -26.36
C GLU A 204 -5.35 -4.66 -26.26
N PRO A 205 -6.04 -4.88 -27.40
CA PRO A 205 -7.41 -5.38 -27.41
C PRO A 205 -7.48 -6.80 -26.82
N GLY A 206 -8.38 -7.02 -25.86
CA GLY A 206 -8.65 -8.36 -25.31
C GLY A 206 -8.21 -8.55 -23.85
N LEU A 207 -7.49 -7.61 -23.26
CA LEU A 207 -7.39 -7.52 -21.80
C LEU A 207 -8.69 -6.86 -21.31
N LYS A 208 -9.44 -7.57 -20.49
CA LYS A 208 -10.59 -6.96 -19.78
C LYS A 208 -10.06 -5.74 -19.03
N LYS A 209 -10.58 -4.58 -19.39
CA LYS A 209 -10.39 -3.36 -18.63
C LYS A 209 -11.15 -3.48 -17.33
#